data_660a7e1d227c6781533c0c09cd091d21
#
_entry.id   660a7e1d227c6781533c0c09cd091d21
#
_cell.length_a   1.000
_cell.length_b   1.000
_cell.length_c   1.000
_cell.angle_alpha   90.00
_cell.angle_beta   90.00
_cell.angle_gamma   90.00
#
_symmetry.space_group_name_H-M   'P 1'
#
loop_
_entity.id
_entity.type
_entity.pdbx_description
1 polymer ?
#
loop_
_entity_poly.entity_id
_entity_poly.type
_entity_poly.pdbx_seq_one_letter_code
_entity_poly.pdbx_strand_id
1 'polypeptide(L)'
;AETQRILLIEDDFAIATEALALYSDLIMLPCYSWNRAILVPKCHPLTEVFELTLEEISKYPLVTYTFGFTGRSKLDEAFGAIGLSPKVVFTASDADVIKTYVRLGLGLGIVARMAYDPVQDKDLVALDASHLFEASITKIGFRRGSYLRSYMYDFIEMFAPHLSRDLVQESISLASRAEVDGLFAGLDLPSL
;
A
#
# COMPACT_ATOMS: atom_id res chain seq x y z
N ALA A 1 -3.35 -7.42 -16.65
CA ALA A 1 -3.30 -8.83 -16.21
C ALA A 1 -2.04 -9.56 -16.73
N GLU A 2 -1.57 -9.31 -17.94
CA GLU A 2 -0.34 -9.94 -18.47
C GLU A 2 0.94 -9.39 -17.86
N THR A 3 1.02 -8.10 -17.61
CA THR A 3 2.20 -7.44 -17.05
C THR A 3 2.52 -7.93 -15.62
N GLN A 4 1.49 -8.26 -14.83
CA GLN A 4 1.67 -8.83 -13.49
C GLN A 4 2.14 -10.29 -13.49
N ARG A 5 1.83 -11.07 -14.53
CA ARG A 5 2.32 -12.45 -14.66
C ARG A 5 3.81 -12.53 -14.98
N ILE A 6 4.35 -11.55 -15.68
CA ILE A 6 5.76 -11.54 -16.10
C ILE A 6 6.68 -11.29 -14.91
N LEU A 7 6.33 -10.36 -14.00
CA LEU A 7 7.12 -10.05 -12.79
C LEU A 7 7.30 -11.24 -11.84
N LEU A 8 6.36 -12.19 -11.82
CA LEU A 8 6.39 -13.34 -10.89
C LEU A 8 7.10 -14.58 -11.45
N ILE A 9 7.51 -14.58 -12.71
CA ILE A 9 8.12 -15.76 -13.35
C ILE A 9 9.65 -15.70 -13.35
N GLU A 10 10.23 -14.51 -13.35
CA GLU A 10 11.67 -14.28 -13.50
C GLU A 10 12.36 -13.76 -12.23
N ASP A 11 11.60 -13.19 -11.27
CA ASP A 11 12.15 -12.60 -10.07
C ASP A 11 12.19 -13.58 -8.90
N ASP A 12 13.24 -13.48 -8.10
CA ASP A 12 13.45 -14.31 -6.89
C ASP A 12 12.35 -14.05 -5.84
N PHE A 13 11.89 -12.78 -5.69
CA PHE A 13 10.76 -12.36 -4.86
C PHE A 13 10.19 -11.01 -5.34
N ALA A 14 9.00 -10.67 -4.86
CA ALA A 14 8.34 -9.40 -5.16
C ALA A 14 7.88 -8.71 -3.88
N ILE A 15 7.94 -7.39 -3.87
CA ILE A 15 7.37 -6.55 -2.80
C ILE A 15 6.06 -5.96 -3.32
N ALA A 16 4.98 -6.22 -2.63
CA ALA A 16 3.67 -5.68 -3.00
C ALA A 16 2.70 -5.63 -1.81
N THR A 17 1.60 -4.95 -2.01
CA THR A 17 0.51 -4.90 -1.04
C THR A 17 -0.57 -5.93 -1.36
N GLU A 18 -1.51 -5.60 -2.22
CA GLU A 18 -2.71 -6.41 -2.46
C GLU A 18 -2.59 -7.33 -3.67
N ALA A 19 -1.83 -6.93 -4.69
CA ALA A 19 -1.77 -7.63 -5.97
C ALA A 19 -1.31 -9.09 -5.87
N LEU A 20 -0.45 -9.41 -4.90
CA LEU A 20 0.05 -10.77 -4.69
C LEU A 20 -0.95 -11.68 -3.96
N ALA A 21 -1.99 -11.13 -3.33
CA ALA A 21 -3.00 -11.91 -2.62
C ALA A 21 -3.82 -12.84 -3.54
N LEU A 22 -3.82 -12.57 -4.84
CA LEU A 22 -4.52 -13.36 -5.85
C LEU A 22 -3.82 -14.67 -6.23
N TYR A 23 -2.56 -14.87 -5.78
CA TYR A 23 -1.76 -16.04 -6.15
C TYR A 23 -1.61 -16.98 -4.97
N SER A 24 -2.22 -18.15 -5.06
CA SER A 24 -2.23 -19.16 -4.00
C SER A 24 -0.89 -19.91 -3.84
N ASP A 25 -0.05 -19.87 -4.86
CA ASP A 25 1.28 -20.50 -4.90
C ASP A 25 2.39 -19.65 -4.29
N LEU A 26 2.04 -18.45 -3.77
CA LEU A 26 2.99 -17.58 -3.11
C LEU A 26 2.97 -17.74 -1.59
N ILE A 27 4.17 -17.68 -1.00
CA ILE A 27 4.40 -17.43 0.42
C ILE A 27 4.49 -15.91 0.60
N MET A 28 3.75 -15.37 1.55
CA MET A 28 3.60 -13.92 1.75
C MET A 28 4.03 -13.54 3.16
N LEU A 29 5.16 -12.84 3.27
CA LEU A 29 5.73 -12.38 4.55
C LEU A 29 5.30 -10.93 4.80
N PRO A 30 4.58 -10.63 5.90
CA PRO A 30 4.14 -9.27 6.22
C PRO A 30 5.33 -8.44 6.74
N CYS A 31 5.54 -7.27 6.14
CA CYS A 31 6.68 -6.40 6.44
C CYS A 31 6.27 -5.15 7.21
N TYR A 32 5.35 -4.35 6.68
CA TYR A 32 4.96 -3.07 7.24
C TYR A 32 3.46 -2.85 7.12
N SER A 33 2.88 -2.24 8.15
CA SER A 33 1.58 -1.62 8.09
C SER A 33 1.72 -0.15 7.68
N TRP A 34 0.82 0.35 6.85
CA TRP A 34 0.80 1.76 6.46
C TRP A 34 -0.61 2.22 6.11
N ASN A 35 -0.83 3.52 6.20
CA ASN A 35 -2.11 4.10 5.86
C ASN A 35 -1.97 5.21 4.79
N ARG A 36 -3.07 5.86 4.44
CA ARG A 36 -3.18 6.87 3.40
C ARG A 36 -3.16 8.26 3.97
N ALA A 37 -2.72 9.20 3.14
CA ALA A 37 -2.88 10.62 3.36
C ALA A 37 -3.61 11.25 2.19
N ILE A 38 -4.37 12.32 2.48
CA ILE A 38 -4.96 13.17 1.47
C ILE A 38 -4.01 14.33 1.23
N LEU A 39 -3.49 14.41 0.01
CA LEU A 39 -2.62 15.52 -0.40
C LEU A 39 -3.43 16.65 -1.01
N VAL A 40 -3.17 17.84 -0.51
CA VAL A 40 -3.80 19.08 -0.98
C VAL A 40 -2.76 20.21 -1.08
N PRO A 41 -2.97 21.23 -1.93
CA PRO A 41 -2.22 22.47 -1.84
C PRO A 41 -2.39 23.16 -0.48
N LYS A 42 -1.42 23.91 0.01
CA LYS A 42 -1.45 24.57 1.34
C LYS A 42 -2.67 25.42 1.62
N CYS A 43 -3.25 26.06 0.62
CA CYS A 43 -4.41 26.93 0.77
C CYS A 43 -5.74 26.23 0.46
N HIS A 44 -5.76 24.90 0.44
CA HIS A 44 -6.97 24.15 0.14
C HIS A 44 -7.96 24.19 1.33
N PRO A 45 -9.28 24.36 1.10
CA PRO A 45 -10.27 24.44 2.20
C PRO A 45 -10.23 23.25 3.18
N LEU A 46 -9.87 22.08 2.75
CA LEU A 46 -9.76 20.89 3.61
C LEU A 46 -8.66 21.02 4.69
N THR A 47 -7.72 21.97 4.57
CA THR A 47 -6.72 22.20 5.61
C THR A 47 -7.29 22.84 6.88
N GLU A 48 -8.49 23.42 6.78
CA GLU A 48 -9.20 24.11 7.88
C GLU A 48 -10.34 23.26 8.47
N VAL A 49 -10.60 22.08 7.92
CA VAL A 49 -11.66 21.18 8.41
C VAL A 49 -11.18 20.52 9.70
N PHE A 50 -12.04 20.55 10.73
CA PHE A 50 -11.72 19.98 12.05
C PHE A 50 -11.51 18.46 12.02
N GLU A 51 -12.36 17.77 11.24
CA GLU A 51 -12.29 16.33 11.05
C GLU A 51 -12.53 16.00 9.58
N LEU A 52 -11.60 15.29 8.98
CA LEU A 52 -11.69 14.86 7.59
C LEU A 52 -12.65 13.67 7.49
N THR A 53 -13.63 13.75 6.59
CA THR A 53 -14.58 12.66 6.32
C THR A 53 -14.58 12.28 4.84
N LEU A 54 -15.09 11.10 4.53
CA LEU A 54 -15.22 10.65 3.13
C LEU A 54 -16.21 11.54 2.35
N GLU A 55 -17.24 12.06 3.03
CA GLU A 55 -18.20 13.02 2.44
C GLU A 55 -17.50 14.33 2.05
N GLU A 56 -16.63 14.88 2.91
CA GLU A 56 -15.86 16.08 2.60
C GLU A 56 -14.91 15.85 1.41
N ILE A 57 -14.22 14.71 1.40
CA ILE A 57 -13.33 14.32 0.30
C ILE A 57 -14.10 14.16 -1.01
N SER A 58 -15.32 13.57 -0.96
CA SER A 58 -16.13 13.29 -2.15
C SER A 58 -16.60 14.53 -2.91
N LYS A 59 -16.56 15.70 -2.27
CA LYS A 59 -16.91 16.99 -2.91
C LYS A 59 -15.91 17.43 -3.97
N TYR A 60 -14.72 16.83 -3.98
CA TYR A 60 -13.62 17.20 -4.86
C TYR A 60 -13.25 16.06 -5.82
N PRO A 61 -12.70 16.37 -7.00
CA PRO A 61 -12.12 15.35 -7.86
C PRO A 61 -10.90 14.74 -7.21
N LEU A 62 -10.67 13.45 -7.47
CA LEU A 62 -9.58 12.67 -6.89
C LEU A 62 -8.54 12.26 -7.93
N VAL A 63 -7.28 12.32 -7.52
CA VAL A 63 -6.11 11.78 -8.21
C VAL A 63 -5.52 10.69 -7.32
N THR A 64 -5.40 9.46 -7.80
CA THR A 64 -4.97 8.34 -6.96
C THR A 64 -4.27 7.25 -7.77
N TYR A 65 -3.93 6.15 -7.11
CA TYR A 65 -3.30 5.02 -7.78
C TYR A 65 -4.23 4.30 -8.74
N THR A 66 -3.64 3.69 -9.78
CA THR A 66 -4.35 2.82 -10.72
C THR A 66 -4.89 1.59 -9.97
N PHE A 67 -6.04 1.08 -10.41
CA PHE A 67 -6.64 -0.13 -9.84
C PHE A 67 -5.66 -1.31 -9.85
N GLY A 68 -5.61 -2.06 -8.75
CA GLY A 68 -4.67 -3.17 -8.54
C GLY A 68 -3.31 -2.73 -7.97
N PHE A 69 -3.08 -1.43 -7.78
CA PHE A 69 -1.87 -0.89 -7.15
C PHE A 69 -2.16 -0.23 -5.80
N THR A 70 -1.22 -0.36 -4.89
CA THR A 70 -1.05 0.44 -3.67
C THR A 70 -2.39 0.73 -2.94
N GLY A 71 -3.14 -0.33 -2.64
CA GLY A 71 -4.34 -0.22 -1.81
C GLY A 71 -5.53 0.50 -2.45
N ARG A 72 -5.62 0.58 -3.78
CA ARG A 72 -6.74 1.22 -4.46
C ARG A 72 -8.09 0.57 -4.13
N SER A 73 -8.14 -0.76 -3.94
CA SER A 73 -9.35 -1.48 -3.56
C SER A 73 -9.92 -1.01 -2.22
N LYS A 74 -9.06 -0.78 -1.22
CA LYS A 74 -9.46 -0.27 0.11
C LYS A 74 -10.09 1.12 0.04
N LEU A 75 -9.65 1.95 -0.90
CA LEU A 75 -10.28 3.25 -1.15
C LEU A 75 -11.70 3.05 -1.69
N ASP A 76 -11.85 2.24 -2.72
CA ASP A 76 -13.16 2.01 -3.35
C ASP A 76 -14.12 1.33 -2.36
N GLU A 77 -13.65 0.41 -1.52
CA GLU A 77 -14.42 -0.22 -0.44
C GLU A 77 -14.90 0.80 0.60
N ALA A 78 -14.01 1.70 1.07
CA ALA A 78 -14.37 2.70 2.07
C ALA A 78 -15.48 3.64 1.58
N PHE A 79 -15.37 4.16 0.35
CA PHE A 79 -16.43 4.99 -0.24
C PHE A 79 -17.71 4.19 -0.49
N GLY A 80 -17.60 2.96 -0.99
CA GLY A 80 -18.72 2.07 -1.25
C GLY A 80 -19.53 1.73 0.02
N ALA A 81 -18.84 1.56 1.16
CA ALA A 81 -19.47 1.24 2.44
C ALA A 81 -20.46 2.32 2.92
N ILE A 82 -20.26 3.57 2.53
CA ILE A 82 -21.16 4.69 2.85
C ILE A 82 -22.02 5.13 1.65
N GLY A 83 -22.05 4.32 0.59
CA GLY A 83 -22.87 4.59 -0.59
C GLY A 83 -22.36 5.75 -1.47
N LEU A 84 -21.10 6.16 -1.30
CA LEU A 84 -20.48 7.19 -2.11
C LEU A 84 -19.65 6.56 -3.26
N SER A 85 -19.56 7.31 -4.35
CA SER A 85 -18.71 6.98 -5.50
C SER A 85 -17.75 8.13 -5.77
N PRO A 86 -16.45 7.98 -5.46
CA PRO A 86 -15.52 9.09 -5.60
C PRO A 86 -15.30 9.44 -7.07
N LYS A 87 -15.24 10.73 -7.37
CA LYS A 87 -14.96 11.24 -8.72
C LYS A 87 -13.46 11.16 -9.00
N VAL A 88 -12.97 9.99 -9.37
CA VAL A 88 -11.56 9.81 -9.80
C VAL A 88 -11.39 10.36 -11.21
N VAL A 89 -10.59 11.41 -11.35
CA VAL A 89 -10.34 12.11 -12.63
C VAL A 89 -9.01 11.72 -13.26
N PHE A 90 -8.08 11.19 -12.45
CA PHE A 90 -6.79 10.72 -12.94
C PHE A 90 -6.23 9.61 -12.06
N THR A 91 -5.52 8.67 -12.67
CA THR A 91 -4.83 7.59 -11.97
C THR A 91 -3.40 7.43 -12.46
N ALA A 92 -2.48 7.10 -11.54
CA ALA A 92 -1.09 6.81 -11.86
C ALA A 92 -0.57 5.62 -11.03
N SER A 93 0.49 5.01 -11.47
CA SER A 93 1.21 3.96 -10.70
C SER A 93 2.21 4.53 -9.71
N ASP A 94 2.52 5.82 -9.81
CA ASP A 94 3.57 6.51 -9.06
C ASP A 94 3.03 7.71 -8.29
N ALA A 95 3.49 7.87 -7.04
CA ALA A 95 3.05 8.96 -6.16
C ALA A 95 3.52 10.34 -6.62
N ASP A 96 4.70 10.45 -7.23
CA ASP A 96 5.23 11.75 -7.67
C ASP A 96 4.43 12.30 -8.85
N VAL A 97 3.92 11.42 -9.69
CA VAL A 97 2.96 11.79 -10.73
C VAL A 97 1.66 12.30 -10.09
N ILE A 98 1.12 11.61 -9.09
CA ILE A 98 -0.08 12.06 -8.36
C ILE A 98 0.17 13.44 -7.75
N LYS A 99 1.28 13.64 -7.03
CA LYS A 99 1.67 14.93 -6.43
C LYS A 99 1.73 16.04 -7.47
N THR A 100 2.28 15.75 -8.65
CA THR A 100 2.36 16.71 -9.75
C THR A 100 0.98 17.19 -10.19
N TYR A 101 0.02 16.29 -10.36
CA TYR A 101 -1.34 16.66 -10.75
C TYR A 101 -2.12 17.36 -9.63
N VAL A 102 -1.83 17.06 -8.35
CA VAL A 102 -2.35 17.82 -7.20
C VAL A 102 -1.84 19.26 -7.25
N ARG A 103 -0.55 19.47 -7.50
CA ARG A 103 0.05 20.81 -7.68
C ARG A 103 -0.58 21.61 -8.82
N LEU A 104 -0.95 20.93 -9.89
CA LEU A 104 -1.65 21.52 -11.02
C LEU A 104 -3.15 21.78 -10.77
N GLY A 105 -3.66 21.44 -9.58
CA GLY A 105 -5.05 21.68 -9.20
C GLY A 105 -6.07 20.73 -9.84
N LEU A 106 -5.64 19.56 -10.31
CA LEU A 106 -6.54 18.59 -10.94
C LEU A 106 -7.51 17.95 -9.94
N GLY A 107 -7.11 17.85 -8.67
CA GLY A 107 -7.90 17.29 -7.59
C GLY A 107 -7.09 17.01 -6.34
N LEU A 108 -7.71 16.36 -5.36
CA LEU A 108 -7.06 15.86 -4.16
C LEU A 108 -6.21 14.63 -4.50
N GLY A 109 -5.01 14.52 -3.94
CA GLY A 109 -4.19 13.31 -4.04
C GLY A 109 -4.54 12.33 -2.93
N ILE A 110 -4.75 11.05 -3.26
CA ILE A 110 -4.80 9.98 -2.24
C ILE A 110 -3.60 9.08 -2.48
N VAL A 111 -2.66 9.11 -1.52
CA VAL A 111 -1.38 8.39 -1.62
C VAL A 111 -1.08 7.64 -0.32
N ALA A 112 -0.12 6.71 -0.37
CA ALA A 112 0.47 6.16 0.84
C ALA A 112 1.13 7.28 1.65
N ARG A 113 0.92 7.31 2.98
CA ARG A 113 1.44 8.36 3.86
C ARG A 113 2.94 8.56 3.70
N MET A 114 3.68 7.46 3.60
CA MET A 114 5.14 7.46 3.43
C MET A 114 5.63 8.07 2.10
N ALA A 115 4.75 8.26 1.13
CA ALA A 115 5.11 8.92 -0.14
C ALA A 115 5.21 10.45 -0.02
N TYR A 116 4.73 11.04 1.08
CA TYR A 116 4.85 12.46 1.35
C TYR A 116 6.12 12.78 2.12
N ASP A 117 6.94 13.67 1.56
CA ASP A 117 8.14 14.21 2.20
C ASP A 117 7.93 15.72 2.48
N PRO A 118 7.85 16.14 3.77
CA PRO A 118 7.59 17.54 4.10
C PRO A 118 8.69 18.52 3.62
N VAL A 119 9.89 18.01 3.31
CA VAL A 119 10.99 18.84 2.80
C VAL A 119 10.89 19.05 1.29
N GLN A 120 10.56 17.99 0.55
CA GLN A 120 10.42 18.05 -0.91
C GLN A 120 9.04 18.57 -1.33
N ASP A 121 8.00 18.18 -0.60
CA ASP A 121 6.59 18.49 -0.89
C ASP A 121 6.09 19.70 -0.07
N LYS A 122 6.97 20.66 0.23
CA LYS A 122 6.68 21.83 1.09
C LYS A 122 5.52 22.72 0.62
N ASP A 123 5.09 22.59 -0.61
CA ASP A 123 3.95 23.28 -1.24
C ASP A 123 2.62 22.54 -1.06
N LEU A 124 2.67 21.27 -0.62
CA LEU A 124 1.53 20.43 -0.30
C LEU A 124 1.35 20.28 1.21
N VAL A 125 0.16 19.84 1.60
CA VAL A 125 -0.17 19.38 2.96
C VAL A 125 -0.70 17.96 2.86
N ALA A 126 -0.17 17.08 3.71
CA ALA A 126 -0.68 15.73 3.88
C ALA A 126 -1.63 15.69 5.08
N LEU A 127 -2.92 15.61 4.81
CA LEU A 127 -3.95 15.44 5.83
C LEU A 127 -4.01 13.97 6.22
N ASP A 128 -4.05 13.70 7.53
CA ASP A 128 -4.18 12.33 8.02
C ASP A 128 -5.56 11.77 7.66
N ALA A 129 -5.54 10.58 7.05
CA ALA A 129 -6.74 9.85 6.65
C ALA A 129 -6.74 8.42 7.21
N SER A 130 -5.95 8.16 8.24
CA SER A 130 -5.80 6.82 8.83
C SER A 130 -7.10 6.27 9.41
N HIS A 131 -7.95 7.16 9.92
CA HIS A 131 -9.27 6.83 10.48
C HIS A 131 -10.33 6.53 9.40
N LEU A 132 -10.07 6.87 8.13
CA LEU A 132 -11.02 6.70 7.02
C LEU A 132 -10.81 5.41 6.24
N PHE A 133 -9.61 4.85 6.30
CA PHE A 133 -9.23 3.70 5.49
C PHE A 133 -8.61 2.61 6.34
N GLU A 134 -8.95 1.37 6.04
CA GLU A 134 -8.23 0.24 6.60
C GLU A 134 -6.77 0.27 6.19
N ALA A 135 -5.86 0.01 7.14
CA ALA A 135 -4.44 -0.04 6.88
C ALA A 135 -4.09 -1.11 5.83
N SER A 136 -3.12 -0.81 5.00
CA SER A 136 -2.56 -1.76 4.05
C SER A 136 -1.26 -2.36 4.59
N ILE A 137 -0.97 -3.60 4.19
CA ILE A 137 0.25 -4.31 4.60
C ILE A 137 1.11 -4.53 3.37
N THR A 138 2.33 -4.02 3.41
CA THR A 138 3.38 -4.39 2.45
C THR A 138 3.90 -5.77 2.80
N LYS A 139 3.99 -6.64 1.82
CA LYS A 139 4.47 -8.03 1.97
C LYS A 139 5.59 -8.31 0.97
N ILE A 140 6.51 -9.18 1.36
CA ILE A 140 7.43 -9.85 0.44
C ILE A 140 6.78 -11.18 0.04
N GLY A 141 6.66 -11.41 -1.27
CA GLY A 141 6.11 -12.65 -1.82
C GLY A 141 7.13 -13.40 -2.66
N PHE A 142 7.22 -14.71 -2.48
CA PHE A 142 8.02 -15.60 -3.31
C PHE A 142 7.28 -16.93 -3.53
N ARG A 143 7.68 -17.68 -4.55
CA ARG A 143 7.00 -18.93 -4.86
C ARG A 143 7.24 -19.98 -3.80
N ARG A 144 6.20 -20.73 -3.49
CA ARG A 144 6.30 -21.94 -2.69
C ARG A 144 7.21 -22.95 -3.39
N GLY A 145 8.15 -23.53 -2.63
CA GLY A 145 9.14 -24.47 -3.16
C GLY A 145 10.34 -23.81 -3.84
N SER A 146 10.42 -22.48 -3.91
CA SER A 146 11.63 -21.79 -4.37
C SER A 146 12.76 -21.96 -3.35
N TYR A 147 13.97 -22.11 -3.88
CA TYR A 147 15.18 -22.10 -3.05
C TYR A 147 15.61 -20.67 -2.79
N LEU A 148 15.51 -20.23 -1.52
CA LEU A 148 16.00 -18.92 -1.12
C LEU A 148 17.52 -18.94 -0.95
N ARG A 149 18.21 -18.09 -1.70
CA ARG A 149 19.65 -17.89 -1.58
C ARG A 149 19.99 -17.05 -0.35
N SER A 150 21.21 -17.11 0.16
CA SER A 150 21.61 -16.42 1.38
C SER A 150 21.31 -14.92 1.34
N TYR A 151 21.60 -14.22 0.22
CA TYR A 151 21.35 -12.80 0.07
C TYR A 151 19.85 -12.43 0.17
N MET A 152 18.94 -13.35 -0.15
CA MET A 152 17.51 -13.12 -0.03
C MET A 152 17.09 -13.05 1.44
N TYR A 153 17.62 -13.93 2.28
CA TYR A 153 17.42 -13.84 3.73
C TYR A 153 18.00 -12.56 4.31
N ASP A 154 19.21 -12.20 3.89
CA ASP A 154 19.89 -10.99 4.34
C ASP A 154 19.09 -9.74 3.92
N PHE A 155 18.53 -9.72 2.71
CA PHE A 155 17.65 -8.64 2.25
C PHE A 155 16.36 -8.59 3.06
N ILE A 156 15.68 -9.74 3.29
CA ILE A 156 14.41 -9.79 4.04
C ILE A 156 14.63 -9.25 5.46
N GLU A 157 15.69 -9.70 6.14
CA GLU A 157 16.02 -9.26 7.49
C GLU A 157 16.38 -7.77 7.55
N MET A 158 17.10 -7.26 6.55
CA MET A 158 17.42 -5.84 6.46
C MET A 158 16.17 -4.99 6.14
N PHE A 159 15.30 -5.47 5.25
CA PHE A 159 14.06 -4.78 4.86
C PHE A 159 12.99 -4.84 5.95
N ALA A 160 12.84 -5.97 6.64
CA ALA A 160 11.84 -6.20 7.69
C ALA A 160 12.49 -6.96 8.86
N PRO A 161 13.16 -6.25 9.81
CA PRO A 161 14.00 -6.88 10.85
C PRO A 161 13.28 -7.87 11.77
N HIS A 162 11.96 -7.83 11.86
CA HIS A 162 11.15 -8.79 12.61
C HIS A 162 11.02 -10.16 11.89
N LEU A 163 11.36 -10.22 10.59
CA LEU A 163 11.37 -11.45 9.80
C LEU A 163 12.75 -12.10 9.87
N SER A 164 13.07 -12.70 11.02
CA SER A 164 14.33 -13.42 11.17
C SER A 164 14.47 -14.58 10.18
N ARG A 165 15.71 -15.00 9.90
CA ARG A 165 15.99 -16.14 9.01
C ARG A 165 15.23 -17.40 9.42
N ASP A 166 15.14 -17.68 10.74
CA ASP A 166 14.45 -18.86 11.25
C ASP A 166 12.94 -18.79 10.97
N LEU A 167 12.33 -17.62 11.17
CA LEU A 167 10.91 -17.39 10.90
C LEU A 167 10.60 -17.52 9.39
N VAL A 168 11.48 -17.03 8.53
CA VAL A 168 11.36 -17.21 7.08
C VAL A 168 11.47 -18.67 6.69
N GLN A 169 12.42 -19.44 7.27
CA GLN A 169 12.57 -20.86 7.02
C GLN A 169 11.36 -21.66 7.49
N GLU A 170 10.82 -21.32 8.65
CA GLU A 170 9.58 -21.92 9.16
C GLU A 170 8.42 -21.69 8.18
N SER A 171 8.24 -20.47 7.71
CA SER A 171 7.16 -20.13 6.74
C SER A 171 7.25 -20.93 5.44
N ILE A 172 8.47 -21.24 4.96
CA ILE A 172 8.70 -22.05 3.75
C ILE A 172 8.29 -23.51 3.96
N SER A 173 8.44 -24.03 5.18
CA SER A 173 8.13 -25.42 5.52
C SER A 173 6.63 -25.70 5.61
N LEU A 174 5.78 -24.64 5.75
CA LEU A 174 4.34 -24.78 5.92
C LEU A 174 3.66 -25.15 4.59
N ALA A 175 2.66 -26.04 4.69
CA ALA A 175 2.04 -26.64 3.51
C ALA A 175 0.98 -25.70 2.86
N SER A 176 0.35 -24.82 3.65
CA SER A 176 -0.75 -23.98 3.17
C SER A 176 -0.53 -22.50 3.47
N ARG A 177 -1.25 -21.68 2.73
CA ARG A 177 -1.31 -20.24 2.99
C ARG A 177 -1.91 -19.94 4.36
N ALA A 178 -2.94 -20.66 4.77
CA ALA A 178 -3.58 -20.45 6.06
C ALA A 178 -2.63 -20.71 7.24
N GLU A 179 -1.72 -21.70 7.12
CA GLU A 179 -0.68 -21.93 8.12
C GLU A 179 0.34 -20.79 8.16
N VAL A 180 0.74 -20.27 6.99
CA VAL A 180 1.63 -19.09 6.90
C VAL A 180 0.96 -17.86 7.50
N ASP A 181 -0.29 -17.59 7.15
CA ASP A 181 -1.05 -16.47 7.72
C ASP A 181 -1.22 -16.65 9.25
N GLY A 182 -1.42 -17.88 9.72
CA GLY A 182 -1.48 -18.22 11.15
C GLY A 182 -0.18 -17.98 11.90
N LEU A 183 0.98 -18.24 11.28
CA LEU A 183 2.30 -18.01 11.86
C LEU A 183 2.53 -16.52 12.16
N PHE A 184 1.97 -15.65 11.32
CA PHE A 184 2.08 -14.19 11.45
C PHE A 184 0.86 -13.53 12.11
N ALA A 185 -0.16 -14.31 12.51
CA ALA A 185 -1.34 -13.80 13.18
C ALA A 185 -0.96 -13.20 14.54
N GLY A 186 -1.30 -11.92 14.74
CA GLY A 186 -0.97 -11.21 15.99
C GLY A 186 0.44 -10.62 16.05
N LEU A 187 1.21 -10.70 14.96
CA LEU A 187 2.48 -9.98 14.87
C LEU A 187 2.22 -8.47 14.81
N ASP A 188 2.84 -7.73 15.74
CA ASP A 188 2.80 -6.27 15.71
C ASP A 188 3.74 -5.76 14.62
N LEU A 189 3.16 -5.29 13.52
CA LEU A 189 3.92 -4.81 12.38
C LEU A 189 4.36 -3.38 12.56
N PRO A 190 5.63 -3.06 12.23
CA PRO A 190 6.06 -1.67 12.18
C PRO A 190 5.13 -0.85 11.28
N SER A 191 4.75 0.34 11.74
CA SER A 191 3.91 1.28 10.99
C SER A 191 4.77 2.36 10.34
N LEU A 192 4.49 2.65 9.06
CA LEU A 192 5.14 3.69 8.26
C LEU A 192 4.20 4.87 8.00
#